data_712ab81041cc4091f767a63f36fc28a1
#
_entry.id   712ab81041cc4091f767a63f36fc28a1
#
_cell.length_a   1.000
_cell.length_b   1.000
_cell.length_c   1.000
_cell.angle_alpha   90.00
_cell.angle_beta   90.00
_cell.angle_gamma   90.00
#
_symmetry.space_group_name_H-M   'P 1'
#
loop_
_entity.id
_entity.type
_entity.pdbx_description
1 polymer ?
#
loop_
_entity_poly.entity_id
_entity_poly.type
_entity_poly.pdbx_seq_one_letter_code
_entity_poly.pdbx_strand_id
1 'polypeptide(L)'
;GGSSGGSAVAMAAGLSGIENGSDIGGSIRNPAHYCGVFGHKPTWGLLPPRGHAAPGVLAQSDLAVIGPIARSAADLEALLVAEAGPDEIMASGYRLDLSHPHFTDLKRLRVAAMVNSPLAPVSQVCESRVEGVLDIVRHAGGQINYDARPDFELGEGHEVYQNLLWAVMASRSDDATFAQLAAEVAALAPDDRSARAQNLRA
;
A
#
# COMPACT_ATOMS: atom_id res chain seq x y z
N GLY A 1 8.73 9.89 -3.52
CA GLY A 1 7.66 10.08 -2.86
C GLY A 1 6.94 9.10 -1.98
N GLY A 2 5.85 9.54 -1.46
CA GLY A 2 5.01 8.87 -0.47
C GLY A 2 4.96 9.67 0.83
N SER A 3 3.75 9.78 1.43
CA SER A 3 3.53 10.70 2.55
C SER A 3 4.23 10.30 3.86
N SER A 4 4.59 9.02 4.04
CA SER A 4 5.33 8.55 5.22
C SER A 4 6.86 8.71 5.08
N GLY A 5 7.31 9.70 4.27
CA GLY A 5 8.74 9.94 4.02
C GLY A 5 9.51 10.30 5.28
N GLY A 6 8.93 11.12 6.17
CA GLY A 6 9.53 11.50 7.45
C GLY A 6 9.81 10.29 8.35
N SER A 7 8.82 9.40 8.52
CA SER A 7 8.95 8.16 9.29
C SER A 7 10.04 7.24 8.71
N ALA A 8 10.06 7.06 7.38
CA ALA A 8 11.09 6.24 6.74
C ALA A 8 12.50 6.80 6.91
N VAL A 9 12.66 8.14 6.81
CA VAL A 9 13.93 8.82 7.07
C VAL A 9 14.35 8.68 8.53
N ALA A 10 13.43 8.89 9.49
CA ALA A 10 13.71 8.72 10.92
C ALA A 10 14.21 7.31 11.23
N MET A 11 13.56 6.30 10.64
CA MET A 11 14.00 4.90 10.76
C MET A 11 15.40 4.66 10.16
N ALA A 12 15.64 5.13 8.94
CA ALA A 12 16.92 4.97 8.25
C ALA A 12 18.06 5.66 8.99
N ALA A 13 17.79 6.83 9.57
CA ALA A 13 18.77 7.61 10.33
C ALA A 13 18.96 7.14 11.79
N GLY A 14 18.18 6.14 12.24
CA GLY A 14 18.26 5.65 13.62
C GLY A 14 17.69 6.62 14.67
N LEU A 15 16.85 7.57 14.26
CA LEU A 15 16.22 8.56 15.15
C LEU A 15 15.04 7.97 15.93
N SER A 16 14.45 6.88 15.44
CA SER A 16 13.34 6.18 16.07
C SER A 16 13.60 4.66 16.05
N GLY A 17 13.02 3.94 17.00
CA GLY A 17 13.08 2.49 17.09
C GLY A 17 12.12 1.80 16.13
N ILE A 18 10.89 2.32 16.05
CA ILE A 18 9.79 1.90 15.20
C ILE A 18 8.97 3.11 14.81
N GLU A 19 8.29 3.04 13.66
CA GLU A 19 7.44 4.10 13.14
C GLU A 19 6.16 3.53 12.56
N ASN A 20 5.11 4.34 12.53
CA ASN A 20 3.90 4.08 11.77
C ASN A 20 3.76 5.05 10.60
N GLY A 21 3.19 4.54 9.53
CA GLY A 21 2.81 5.32 8.37
C GLY A 21 1.39 5.00 7.91
N SER A 22 0.99 5.61 6.82
CA SER A 22 -0.24 5.27 6.11
C SER A 22 0.02 5.06 4.63
N ASP A 23 -0.78 4.21 4.00
CA ASP A 23 -0.60 3.83 2.60
C ASP A 23 -1.97 3.70 1.92
N ILE A 24 -2.23 4.56 0.96
CA ILE A 24 -3.36 4.44 0.04
C ILE A 24 -2.88 4.18 -1.38
N GLY A 25 -1.72 4.71 -1.74
CA GLY A 25 -1.11 4.62 -3.07
C GLY A 25 0.41 4.39 -3.02
N GLY A 26 0.93 3.69 -2.01
CA GLY A 26 2.36 3.43 -1.85
C GLY A 26 3.04 4.24 -0.76
N SER A 27 2.30 4.99 0.08
CA SER A 27 2.90 5.95 1.01
C SER A 27 3.67 5.35 2.20
N ILE A 28 3.60 4.06 2.47
CA ILE A 28 4.53 3.29 3.31
C ILE A 28 5.61 2.65 2.44
N ARG A 29 5.19 1.92 1.41
CA ARG A 29 6.06 1.06 0.59
C ARG A 29 7.11 1.84 -0.19
N ASN A 30 6.71 2.94 -0.84
CA ASN A 30 7.64 3.78 -1.60
C ASN A 30 8.74 4.41 -0.73
N PRO A 31 8.43 5.15 0.36
CA PRO A 31 9.48 5.71 1.19
C PRO A 31 10.34 4.63 1.86
N ALA A 32 9.78 3.48 2.26
CA ALA A 32 10.57 2.36 2.78
C ALA A 32 11.59 1.87 1.74
N HIS A 33 11.16 1.69 0.48
CA HIS A 33 12.04 1.32 -0.62
C HIS A 33 13.18 2.33 -0.82
N TYR A 34 12.86 3.62 -0.89
CA TYR A 34 13.87 4.66 -1.14
C TYR A 34 14.84 4.89 0.02
N CYS A 35 14.41 4.63 1.26
CA CYS A 35 15.23 4.79 2.46
C CYS A 35 15.96 3.49 2.86
N GLY A 36 15.71 2.36 2.20
CA GLY A 36 16.33 1.09 2.52
C GLY A 36 15.89 0.52 3.86
N VAL A 37 14.64 0.76 4.25
CA VAL A 37 14.02 0.22 5.46
C VAL A 37 12.85 -0.71 5.09
N PHE A 38 12.32 -1.42 6.07
CA PHE A 38 11.18 -2.30 5.89
C PHE A 38 9.87 -1.53 6.10
N GLY A 39 8.90 -1.73 5.23
CA GLY A 39 7.57 -1.15 5.37
C GLY A 39 6.50 -2.22 5.09
N HIS A 40 5.50 -2.31 5.96
CA HIS A 40 4.41 -3.25 5.80
C HIS A 40 3.08 -2.53 5.58
N LYS A 41 2.46 -2.80 4.45
CA LYS A 41 1.09 -2.37 4.16
C LYS A 41 0.16 -3.54 4.50
N PRO A 42 -0.51 -3.53 5.66
CA PRO A 42 -1.40 -4.62 6.04
C PRO A 42 -2.69 -4.65 5.22
N THR A 43 -3.50 -5.67 5.45
CA THR A 43 -4.86 -5.73 4.94
C THR A 43 -5.68 -4.57 5.50
N TRP A 44 -6.57 -4.02 4.67
CA TRP A 44 -7.47 -2.95 5.08
C TRP A 44 -8.32 -3.38 6.29
N GLY A 45 -8.46 -2.47 7.26
CA GLY A 45 -9.23 -2.72 8.48
C GLY A 45 -8.51 -3.53 9.56
N LEU A 46 -7.27 -3.97 9.32
CA LEU A 46 -6.49 -4.73 10.30
C LEU A 46 -5.99 -3.85 11.45
N LEU A 47 -5.52 -2.64 11.14
CA LEU A 47 -5.12 -1.62 12.11
C LEU A 47 -6.13 -0.47 12.09
N PRO A 48 -6.56 0.01 13.27
CA PRO A 48 -7.51 1.11 13.34
C PRO A 48 -6.83 2.44 12.97
N PRO A 49 -7.52 3.35 12.27
CA PRO A 49 -6.96 4.65 11.91
C PRO A 49 -6.97 5.67 13.04
N ARG A 50 -7.59 5.35 14.18
CA ARG A 50 -7.74 6.26 15.32
C ARG A 50 -6.37 6.70 15.85
N GLY A 51 -6.20 8.00 16.02
CA GLY A 51 -4.94 8.60 16.44
C GLY A 51 -3.98 8.95 15.29
N HIS A 52 -4.15 8.34 14.11
CA HIS A 52 -3.39 8.68 12.89
C HIS A 52 -4.20 9.58 11.94
N ALA A 53 -5.50 9.40 11.89
CA ALA A 53 -6.37 10.24 11.07
C ALA A 53 -6.42 11.69 11.56
N ALA A 54 -6.63 12.63 10.64
CA ALA A 54 -6.80 14.03 10.97
C ALA A 54 -7.99 14.25 11.94
N PRO A 55 -7.97 15.30 12.78
CA PRO A 55 -9.07 15.61 13.65
C PRO A 55 -10.41 15.70 12.90
N GLY A 56 -11.46 15.09 13.46
CA GLY A 56 -12.80 15.06 12.87
C GLY A 56 -13.04 13.91 11.88
N VAL A 57 -12.01 13.16 11.48
CA VAL A 57 -12.18 11.94 10.66
C VAL A 57 -12.54 10.78 11.56
N LEU A 58 -13.80 10.33 11.49
CA LEU A 58 -14.33 9.27 12.33
C LEU A 58 -14.38 7.91 11.63
N ALA A 59 -14.46 7.91 10.31
CA ALA A 59 -14.50 6.70 9.51
C ALA A 59 -13.17 6.42 8.83
N GLN A 60 -12.83 5.14 8.70
CA GLN A 60 -11.69 4.72 7.90
C GLN A 60 -11.98 4.97 6.41
N SER A 61 -11.08 5.65 5.73
CA SER A 61 -11.19 5.84 4.28
C SER A 61 -10.98 4.52 3.56
N ASP A 62 -11.67 4.32 2.45
CA ASP A 62 -11.42 3.20 1.56
C ASP A 62 -9.96 3.19 1.08
N LEU A 63 -9.43 1.99 0.85
CA LEU A 63 -8.06 1.74 0.41
C LEU A 63 -6.96 2.17 1.40
N ALA A 64 -7.18 3.19 2.22
CA ALA A 64 -6.17 3.69 3.15
C ALA A 64 -5.94 2.72 4.31
N VAL A 65 -4.69 2.41 4.58
CA VAL A 65 -4.28 1.56 5.70
C VAL A 65 -3.20 2.25 6.53
N ILE A 66 -3.16 1.92 7.81
CA ILE A 66 -2.05 2.23 8.71
C ILE A 66 -1.13 1.01 8.73
N GLY A 67 0.17 1.22 8.87
CA GLY A 67 1.09 0.11 8.96
C GLY A 67 2.48 0.51 9.42
N PRO A 68 3.24 -0.47 9.92
CA PRO A 68 4.55 -0.25 10.52
C PRO A 68 5.65 -0.03 9.49
N ILE A 69 6.66 0.75 9.91
CA ILE A 69 7.94 0.96 9.23
C ILE A 69 9.05 0.66 10.26
N ALA A 70 9.99 -0.20 9.91
CA ALA A 70 11.03 -0.66 10.82
C ALA A 70 12.35 -0.98 10.10
N ARG A 71 13.40 -1.32 10.87
CA ARG A 71 14.69 -1.74 10.32
C ARG A 71 14.83 -3.24 10.13
N SER A 72 13.86 -4.03 10.58
CA SER A 72 13.81 -5.48 10.37
C SER A 72 12.39 -5.98 10.16
N ALA A 73 12.25 -7.16 9.54
CA ALA A 73 10.96 -7.82 9.39
C ALA A 73 10.39 -8.28 10.76
N ALA A 74 11.26 -8.65 11.70
CA ALA A 74 10.85 -9.03 13.04
C ALA A 74 10.22 -7.86 13.82
N ASP A 75 10.77 -6.65 13.67
CA ASP A 75 10.19 -5.44 14.28
C ASP A 75 8.84 -5.10 13.64
N LEU A 76 8.68 -5.29 12.31
CA LEU A 76 7.38 -5.12 11.65
C LEU A 76 6.33 -6.08 12.19
N GLU A 77 6.70 -7.35 12.38
CA GLU A 77 5.81 -8.37 12.95
C GLU A 77 5.42 -8.03 14.38
N ALA A 78 6.39 -7.66 15.22
CA ALA A 78 6.15 -7.28 16.60
C ALA A 78 5.19 -6.09 16.71
N LEU A 79 5.37 -5.06 15.87
CA LEU A 79 4.50 -3.89 15.87
C LEU A 79 3.11 -4.24 15.32
N LEU A 80 3.03 -5.02 14.23
CA LEU A 80 1.77 -5.48 13.69
C LEU A 80 0.94 -6.25 14.73
N VAL A 81 1.56 -7.18 15.46
CA VAL A 81 0.89 -7.95 16.51
C VAL A 81 0.41 -7.06 17.66
N ALA A 82 1.19 -6.05 18.01
CA ALA A 82 0.83 -5.12 19.09
C ALA A 82 -0.34 -4.19 18.72
N GLU A 83 -0.49 -3.84 17.44
CA GLU A 83 -1.44 -2.82 16.98
C GLU A 83 -2.67 -3.39 16.25
N ALA A 84 -2.60 -4.64 15.78
CA ALA A 84 -3.68 -5.26 15.03
C ALA A 84 -4.90 -5.51 15.92
N GLY A 85 -6.06 -5.09 15.43
CA GLY A 85 -7.34 -5.30 16.11
C GLY A 85 -8.20 -4.05 16.14
N PRO A 86 -9.38 -4.15 16.76
CA PRO A 86 -10.29 -3.02 16.90
C PRO A 86 -9.77 -1.99 17.90
N ASP A 87 -10.09 -0.72 17.67
CA ASP A 87 -9.91 0.32 18.69
C ASP A 87 -10.86 0.12 19.89
N GLU A 88 -10.72 0.95 20.93
CA GLU A 88 -11.49 0.86 22.18
C GLU A 88 -13.02 0.80 21.95
N ILE A 89 -13.53 1.52 20.96
CA ILE A 89 -14.97 1.56 20.66
C ILE A 89 -15.40 0.28 19.96
N MET A 90 -14.65 -0.12 18.92
CA MET A 90 -14.97 -1.29 18.10
C MET A 90 -14.74 -2.61 18.87
N ALA A 91 -13.85 -2.63 19.85
CA ALA A 91 -13.56 -3.79 20.70
C ALA A 91 -14.79 -4.28 21.51
N SER A 92 -15.82 -3.46 21.64
CA SER A 92 -17.10 -3.89 22.21
C SER A 92 -17.87 -4.83 21.29
N GLY A 93 -17.64 -4.76 19.98
CA GLY A 93 -18.38 -5.50 18.96
C GLY A 93 -17.65 -6.70 18.38
N TYR A 94 -16.32 -6.68 18.30
CA TYR A 94 -15.54 -7.79 17.72
C TYR A 94 -14.12 -7.87 18.27
N ARG A 95 -13.49 -9.01 18.02
CA ARG A 95 -12.07 -9.25 18.29
C ARG A 95 -11.40 -9.75 17.03
N LEU A 96 -10.15 -9.39 16.84
CA LEU A 96 -9.33 -9.93 15.77
C LEU A 96 -8.67 -11.23 16.25
N ASP A 97 -8.78 -12.27 15.44
CA ASP A 97 -8.07 -13.54 15.63
C ASP A 97 -7.26 -13.79 14.35
N LEU A 98 -5.97 -13.52 14.41
CA LEU A 98 -5.03 -13.79 13.32
C LEU A 98 -4.48 -15.20 13.47
N SER A 99 -4.78 -16.05 12.52
CA SER A 99 -4.17 -17.39 12.46
C SER A 99 -2.65 -17.28 12.26
N HIS A 100 -1.90 -18.12 12.96
CA HIS A 100 -0.46 -18.26 12.71
C HIS A 100 -0.21 -18.76 11.28
N PRO A 101 0.95 -18.42 10.68
CA PRO A 101 1.34 -18.96 9.39
C PRO A 101 1.29 -20.48 9.38
N HIS A 102 0.69 -21.06 8.36
CA HIS A 102 0.58 -22.53 8.24
C HIS A 102 1.92 -23.22 7.94
N PHE A 103 2.98 -22.45 7.69
CA PHE A 103 4.31 -22.96 7.40
C PHE A 103 5.39 -21.96 7.84
N THR A 104 6.51 -22.52 8.29
CA THR A 104 7.72 -21.76 8.64
C THR A 104 8.90 -22.09 7.73
N ASP A 105 8.65 -22.91 6.69
CA ASP A 105 9.68 -23.45 5.82
C ASP A 105 9.43 -23.00 4.37
N LEU A 106 10.41 -22.35 3.79
CA LEU A 106 10.36 -21.82 2.42
C LEU A 106 10.09 -22.90 1.35
N LYS A 107 10.46 -24.17 1.62
CA LYS A 107 10.20 -25.29 0.69
C LYS A 107 8.70 -25.52 0.44
N ARG A 108 7.83 -25.04 1.32
CA ARG A 108 6.36 -25.15 1.19
C ARG A 108 5.73 -23.99 0.44
N LEU A 109 6.51 -22.97 0.10
CA LEU A 109 6.00 -21.82 -0.64
C LEU A 109 5.70 -22.20 -2.09
N ARG A 110 4.57 -21.71 -2.57
CA ARG A 110 4.19 -21.64 -3.98
C ARG A 110 4.03 -20.17 -4.32
N VAL A 111 4.89 -19.65 -5.16
CA VAL A 111 4.98 -18.24 -5.50
C VAL A 111 4.55 -18.03 -6.95
N ALA A 112 3.55 -17.19 -7.18
CA ALA A 112 3.27 -16.62 -8.50
C ALA A 112 4.15 -15.38 -8.64
N ALA A 113 5.05 -15.36 -9.64
CA ALA A 113 6.00 -14.28 -9.85
C ALA A 113 5.64 -13.47 -11.10
N MET A 114 5.39 -12.17 -10.91
CA MET A 114 5.27 -11.21 -11.99
C MET A 114 6.28 -10.09 -11.72
N VAL A 115 7.48 -10.22 -12.27
CA VAL A 115 8.62 -9.33 -11.98
C VAL A 115 8.54 -8.04 -12.79
N ASN A 116 7.93 -8.09 -13.97
CA ASN A 116 7.75 -6.93 -14.84
C ASN A 116 6.38 -6.95 -15.51
N SER A 117 5.88 -5.78 -15.90
CA SER A 117 4.62 -5.63 -16.61
C SER A 117 4.71 -4.47 -17.61
N PRO A 118 4.15 -4.59 -18.82
CA PRO A 118 4.04 -3.47 -19.75
C PRO A 118 3.29 -2.26 -19.19
N LEU A 119 2.35 -2.47 -18.26
CA LEU A 119 1.60 -1.41 -17.59
C LEU A 119 2.45 -0.63 -16.58
N ALA A 120 3.46 -1.28 -15.99
CA ALA A 120 4.35 -0.69 -15.00
C ALA A 120 5.77 -1.26 -15.19
N PRO A 121 6.53 -0.77 -16.19
CA PRO A 121 7.87 -1.26 -16.48
C PRO A 121 8.80 -1.06 -15.28
N VAL A 122 9.57 -2.09 -14.96
CA VAL A 122 10.51 -2.11 -13.83
C VAL A 122 11.94 -2.01 -14.36
N SER A 123 12.81 -1.28 -13.65
CA SER A 123 14.22 -1.20 -14.02
C SER A 123 14.92 -2.56 -13.84
N GLN A 124 15.91 -2.83 -14.68
CA GLN A 124 16.69 -4.07 -14.60
C GLN A 124 17.33 -4.31 -13.22
N VAL A 125 17.69 -3.25 -12.51
CA VAL A 125 18.22 -3.35 -11.14
C VAL A 125 17.17 -3.89 -10.19
N CYS A 126 15.93 -3.40 -10.25
CA CYS A 126 14.83 -3.90 -9.43
C CYS A 126 14.46 -5.34 -9.82
N GLU A 127 14.36 -5.65 -11.11
CA GLU A 127 14.13 -7.02 -11.59
C GLU A 127 15.15 -7.99 -11.01
N SER A 128 16.45 -7.68 -11.12
CA SER A 128 17.52 -8.53 -10.62
C SER A 128 17.44 -8.75 -9.10
N ARG A 129 16.96 -7.75 -8.33
CA ARG A 129 16.78 -7.89 -6.88
C ARG A 129 15.60 -8.79 -6.54
N VAL A 130 14.49 -8.66 -7.25
CA VAL A 130 13.33 -9.55 -7.07
C VAL A 130 13.69 -10.98 -7.46
N GLU A 131 14.38 -11.19 -8.60
CA GLU A 131 14.86 -12.52 -9.01
C GLU A 131 15.79 -13.14 -7.96
N GLY A 132 16.68 -12.34 -7.35
CA GLY A 132 17.52 -12.81 -6.26
C GLY A 132 16.72 -13.34 -5.05
N VAL A 133 15.58 -12.74 -4.73
CA VAL A 133 14.69 -13.24 -3.68
C VAL A 133 13.99 -14.53 -4.11
N LEU A 134 13.53 -14.60 -5.37
CA LEU A 134 12.92 -15.81 -5.92
C LEU A 134 13.91 -16.97 -5.95
N ASP A 135 15.19 -16.71 -6.24
CA ASP A 135 16.25 -17.71 -6.19
C ASP A 135 16.46 -18.27 -4.78
N ILE A 136 16.38 -17.45 -3.74
CA ILE A 136 16.45 -17.94 -2.34
C ILE A 136 15.32 -18.93 -2.07
N VAL A 137 14.09 -18.61 -2.48
CA VAL A 137 12.93 -19.50 -2.32
C VAL A 137 13.12 -20.79 -3.12
N ARG A 138 13.60 -20.69 -4.37
CA ARG A 138 13.87 -21.85 -5.23
C ARG A 138 14.94 -22.78 -4.64
N HIS A 139 16.05 -22.23 -4.17
CA HIS A 139 17.12 -23.00 -3.53
C HIS A 139 16.67 -23.67 -2.23
N ALA A 140 15.72 -23.07 -1.50
CA ALA A 140 15.10 -23.70 -0.34
C ALA A 140 14.07 -24.79 -0.71
N GLY A 141 13.80 -25.04 -1.99
CA GLY A 141 12.86 -26.05 -2.47
C GLY A 141 11.42 -25.53 -2.71
N GLY A 142 11.17 -24.23 -2.60
CA GLY A 142 9.91 -23.61 -2.95
C GLY A 142 9.65 -23.60 -4.47
N GLN A 143 8.40 -23.49 -4.84
CA GLN A 143 7.95 -23.51 -6.24
C GLN A 143 7.67 -22.10 -6.75
N ILE A 144 8.26 -21.72 -7.88
CA ILE A 144 8.03 -20.45 -8.54
C ILE A 144 7.28 -20.68 -9.85
N ASN A 145 6.18 -19.98 -10.05
CA ASN A 145 5.40 -19.99 -11.28
C ASN A 145 5.36 -18.58 -11.88
N TYR A 146 6.00 -18.40 -13.02
CA TYR A 146 6.05 -17.13 -13.76
C TYR A 146 4.84 -16.91 -14.67
N ASP A 147 4.03 -17.94 -14.93
CA ASP A 147 2.86 -17.87 -15.81
C ASP A 147 1.56 -17.62 -15.04
N ALA A 148 1.59 -17.85 -13.72
CA ALA A 148 0.41 -17.62 -12.89
C ALA A 148 0.02 -16.13 -12.87
N ARG A 149 -1.25 -15.87 -13.14
CA ARG A 149 -1.85 -14.53 -13.13
C ARG A 149 -3.15 -14.55 -12.33
N PRO A 150 -3.60 -13.42 -11.79
CA PRO A 150 -4.93 -13.30 -11.21
C PRO A 150 -6.00 -13.48 -12.29
N ASP A 151 -7.21 -13.84 -11.87
CA ASP A 151 -8.37 -14.04 -12.75
C ASP A 151 -9.07 -12.69 -13.05
N PHE A 152 -8.28 -11.69 -13.44
CA PHE A 152 -8.76 -10.39 -13.93
C PHE A 152 -7.66 -9.69 -14.72
N GLU A 153 -8.05 -8.78 -15.62
CA GLU A 153 -7.11 -7.97 -16.37
C GLU A 153 -6.52 -6.85 -15.48
N LEU A 154 -5.20 -6.74 -15.47
CA LEU A 154 -4.49 -5.76 -14.63
C LEU A 154 -4.85 -4.31 -14.98
N GLY A 155 -5.16 -4.03 -16.27
CA GLY A 155 -5.61 -2.72 -16.73
C GLY A 155 -6.94 -2.33 -16.09
N GLU A 156 -7.92 -3.23 -16.11
CA GLU A 156 -9.22 -3.01 -15.47
C GLU A 156 -9.07 -2.81 -13.96
N GLY A 157 -8.24 -3.64 -13.31
CA GLY A 157 -7.93 -3.49 -11.89
C GLY A 157 -7.32 -2.12 -11.56
N HIS A 158 -6.46 -1.61 -12.44
CA HIS A 158 -5.87 -0.28 -12.29
C HIS A 158 -6.91 0.83 -12.44
N GLU A 159 -7.82 0.75 -13.40
CA GLU A 159 -8.91 1.72 -13.59
C GLU A 159 -9.84 1.77 -12.36
N VAL A 160 -10.24 0.61 -11.83
CA VAL A 160 -11.04 0.54 -10.60
C VAL A 160 -10.30 1.18 -9.43
N TYR A 161 -9.01 0.87 -9.27
CA TYR A 161 -8.18 1.48 -8.24
C TYR A 161 -8.11 3.00 -8.36
N GLN A 162 -7.90 3.54 -9.56
CA GLN A 162 -7.84 4.97 -9.81
C GLN A 162 -9.16 5.67 -9.45
N ASN A 163 -10.28 5.12 -9.87
CA ASN A 163 -11.59 5.67 -9.56
C ASN A 163 -11.84 5.73 -8.05
N LEU A 164 -11.53 4.65 -7.32
CA LEU A 164 -11.66 4.61 -5.86
C LEU A 164 -10.70 5.59 -5.17
N LEU A 165 -9.45 5.66 -5.63
CA LEU A 165 -8.46 6.58 -5.09
C LEU A 165 -8.90 8.03 -5.22
N TRP A 166 -9.35 8.44 -6.41
CA TRP A 166 -9.79 9.82 -6.65
C TRP A 166 -11.07 10.14 -5.89
N ALA A 167 -12.01 9.21 -5.75
CA ALA A 167 -13.19 9.40 -4.91
C ALA A 167 -12.82 9.69 -3.45
N VAL A 168 -11.85 8.93 -2.88
CA VAL A 168 -11.35 9.18 -1.53
C VAL A 168 -10.61 10.51 -1.42
N MET A 169 -9.80 10.86 -2.41
CA MET A 169 -9.08 12.14 -2.41
C MET A 169 -10.03 13.32 -2.51
N ALA A 170 -11.03 13.24 -3.39
CA ALA A 170 -12.05 14.28 -3.60
C ALA A 170 -12.95 14.47 -2.37
N SER A 171 -13.25 13.40 -1.62
CA SER A 171 -14.09 13.48 -0.41
C SER A 171 -13.54 14.39 0.70
N ARG A 172 -12.29 14.80 0.59
CA ARG A 172 -11.62 15.73 1.53
C ARG A 172 -11.59 17.16 1.03
N SER A 173 -12.08 17.42 -0.17
CA SER A 173 -12.18 18.77 -0.74
C SER A 173 -13.38 19.49 -0.13
N ASP A 174 -13.24 20.79 0.11
CA ASP A 174 -14.38 21.63 0.44
C ASP A 174 -15.25 21.90 -0.82
N ASP A 175 -16.45 22.38 -0.60
CA ASP A 175 -17.42 22.62 -1.68
C ASP A 175 -16.87 23.60 -2.75
N ALA A 176 -16.06 24.58 -2.35
CA ALA A 176 -15.48 25.55 -3.28
C ALA A 176 -14.44 24.89 -4.18
N THR A 177 -13.55 24.08 -3.63
CA THR A 177 -12.55 23.30 -4.37
C THR A 177 -13.23 22.30 -5.29
N PHE A 178 -14.29 21.62 -4.83
CA PHE A 178 -15.04 20.67 -5.65
C PHE A 178 -15.73 21.38 -6.82
N ALA A 179 -16.36 22.53 -6.59
CA ALA A 179 -16.99 23.32 -7.65
C ALA A 179 -15.97 23.82 -8.69
N GLN A 180 -14.78 24.23 -8.24
CA GLN A 180 -13.68 24.62 -9.13
C GLN A 180 -13.23 23.44 -10.02
N LEU A 181 -12.97 22.28 -9.43
CA LEU A 181 -12.57 21.07 -10.16
C LEU A 181 -13.65 20.65 -11.18
N ALA A 182 -14.92 20.67 -10.78
CA ALA A 182 -16.03 20.38 -11.68
C ALA A 182 -16.09 21.35 -12.88
N ALA A 183 -15.84 22.64 -12.65
CA ALA A 183 -15.76 23.63 -13.71
C ALA A 183 -14.55 23.40 -14.63
N GLU A 184 -13.40 23.01 -14.08
CA GLU A 184 -12.21 22.65 -14.86
C GLU A 184 -12.47 21.42 -15.74
N VAL A 185 -13.13 20.38 -15.20
CA VAL A 185 -13.55 19.19 -15.98
C VAL A 185 -14.48 19.57 -17.11
N ALA A 186 -15.48 20.41 -16.83
CA ALA A 186 -16.45 20.86 -17.84
C ALA A 186 -15.80 21.70 -18.98
N ALA A 187 -14.69 22.37 -18.69
CA ALA A 187 -13.93 23.16 -19.66
C ALA A 187 -12.95 22.35 -20.51
N LEU A 188 -12.71 21.06 -20.18
CA LEU A 188 -11.81 20.21 -20.95
C LEU A 188 -12.40 19.92 -22.34
N ALA A 189 -11.56 19.99 -23.37
CA ALA A 189 -11.94 19.50 -24.69
C ALA A 189 -12.24 18.00 -24.63
N PRO A 190 -13.27 17.49 -25.31
CA PRO A 190 -13.67 16.09 -25.27
C PRO A 190 -12.54 15.11 -25.66
N ASP A 191 -11.63 15.56 -26.54
CA ASP A 191 -10.50 14.80 -27.07
C ASP A 191 -9.17 15.08 -26.37
N ASP A 192 -9.16 15.93 -25.33
CA ASP A 192 -7.94 16.16 -24.53
C ASP A 192 -7.52 14.88 -23.80
N ARG A 193 -6.36 14.35 -24.21
CA ARG A 193 -5.75 13.15 -23.64
C ARG A 193 -4.51 13.45 -22.81
N SER A 194 -4.30 14.70 -22.42
CA SER A 194 -3.21 15.06 -21.52
C SER A 194 -3.35 14.35 -20.17
N ALA A 195 -2.21 14.11 -19.52
CA ALA A 195 -2.21 13.51 -18.17
C ALA A 195 -3.06 14.32 -17.18
N ARG A 196 -3.11 15.67 -17.33
CA ARG A 196 -3.97 16.54 -16.52
C ARG A 196 -5.45 16.25 -16.79
N ALA A 197 -5.86 16.14 -18.05
CA ALA A 197 -7.25 15.86 -18.40
C ALA A 197 -7.70 14.48 -17.93
N GLN A 198 -6.82 13.50 -18.03
CA GLN A 198 -7.08 12.15 -17.50
C GLN A 198 -7.28 12.17 -15.98
N ASN A 199 -6.39 12.83 -15.25
CA ASN A 199 -6.49 12.95 -13.78
C ASN A 199 -7.74 13.74 -13.33
N LEU A 200 -8.17 14.75 -14.09
CA LEU A 200 -9.36 15.52 -13.75
C LEU A 200 -10.67 14.77 -14.03
N ARG A 201 -10.68 13.84 -14.97
CA ARG A 201 -11.86 13.02 -15.32
C ARG A 201 -12.01 11.78 -14.45
N ALA A 202 -10.89 11.28 -13.88
CA ALA A 202 -10.88 10.16 -12.96
C ALA A 202 -11.39 10.58 -11.56
#